data_17a89849e7d2f467d35be268e7d50b30
#
_entry.id   17a89849e7d2f467d35be268e7d50b30
#
_cell.length_a   1.000
_cell.length_b   1.000
_cell.length_c   1.000
_cell.angle_alpha   90.00
_cell.angle_beta   90.00
_cell.angle_gamma   90.00
#
_symmetry.space_group_name_H-M   'P 1'
#
loop_
_entity.id
_entity.type
_entity.pdbx_description
1 polymer ?
#
loop_
_entity_poly.entity_id
_entity_poly.type
_entity_poly.pdbx_seq_one_letter_code
_entity_poly.pdbx_strand_id
1 'polypeptide(L)'
;MKSMRWLPILLLGCILLGCSRGGTYRLYLRYDPAKDFPALQEKIGMNLAVPPFKDERFDTRNIGYLAPLAGSYIYYRSEPFPLERAIRDSLSDLLSPRGIKTVPVPGWNGQPDSLKGLQADSILMVEIKKFWIEGNATLLGTDIKASVSLVIQLGVKKEGKVFTRSIDLERNMKDIRLSPPQAQKILNQMITEIFDSYFSNPY
;
A
#
# COMPACT_ATOMS: atom_id res chain seq x y z
N MET A 1 -55.94 -19.19 -28.68
CA MET A 1 -55.45 -18.53 -27.45
C MET A 1 -54.45 -19.45 -26.74
N LYS A 2 -53.17 -19.52 -27.22
CA LYS A 2 -52.10 -20.41 -26.65
C LYS A 2 -50.73 -19.68 -26.43
N SER A 3 -50.70 -18.36 -26.40
CA SER A 3 -49.44 -17.60 -26.41
C SER A 3 -49.00 -16.98 -25.06
N MET A 4 -49.66 -17.27 -23.93
CA MET A 4 -49.43 -16.55 -22.67
C MET A 4 -48.63 -17.32 -21.59
N ARG A 5 -48.05 -18.47 -21.95
CA ARG A 5 -47.28 -19.30 -20.98
C ARG A 5 -45.79 -18.97 -20.92
N TRP A 6 -45.25 -18.19 -21.85
CA TRP A 6 -43.82 -17.85 -21.94
C TRP A 6 -43.45 -16.49 -21.27
N LEU A 7 -44.46 -15.66 -20.96
CA LEU A 7 -44.27 -14.36 -20.34
C LEU A 7 -43.55 -14.40 -18.98
N PRO A 8 -43.91 -15.34 -18.06
CA PRO A 8 -43.23 -15.41 -16.76
C PRO A 8 -41.75 -15.87 -16.84
N ILE A 9 -41.40 -16.69 -17.85
CA ILE A 9 -40.01 -17.16 -18.04
C ILE A 9 -39.14 -16.03 -18.56
N LEU A 10 -39.66 -15.19 -19.43
CA LEU A 10 -38.94 -14.02 -19.96
C LEU A 10 -38.75 -12.95 -18.86
N LEU A 11 -39.74 -12.74 -17.99
CA LEU A 11 -39.65 -11.85 -16.85
C LEU A 11 -38.64 -12.32 -15.81
N LEU A 12 -38.56 -13.63 -15.55
CA LEU A 12 -37.59 -14.22 -14.63
C LEU A 12 -36.16 -14.10 -15.17
N GLY A 13 -35.95 -14.20 -16.47
CA GLY A 13 -34.64 -13.99 -17.13
C GLY A 13 -34.11 -12.57 -16.98
N CYS A 14 -34.97 -11.55 -17.02
CA CYS A 14 -34.56 -10.15 -16.86
C CYS A 14 -34.15 -9.79 -15.44
N ILE A 15 -34.68 -10.48 -14.41
CA ILE A 15 -34.33 -10.23 -13.00
C ILE A 15 -32.94 -10.78 -12.67
N LEU A 16 -32.46 -11.80 -13.40
CA LEU A 16 -31.13 -12.40 -13.20
C LEU A 16 -29.99 -11.61 -13.87
N LEU A 17 -30.30 -10.65 -14.74
CA LEU A 17 -29.34 -9.69 -15.27
C LEU A 17 -29.09 -8.58 -14.24
N GLY A 18 -28.82 -8.96 -13.01
CA GLY A 18 -28.41 -8.03 -11.95
C GLY A 18 -27.17 -7.28 -12.42
N CYS A 19 -27.35 -6.00 -12.74
CA CYS A 19 -26.25 -5.08 -13.05
C CYS A 19 -25.20 -5.20 -11.94
N SER A 20 -24.07 -5.80 -12.24
CA SER A 20 -22.90 -5.76 -11.37
C SER A 20 -22.50 -4.28 -11.26
N ARG A 21 -22.96 -3.63 -10.21
CA ARG A 21 -22.60 -2.25 -9.92
C ARG A 21 -21.12 -2.22 -9.60
N GLY A 22 -20.37 -1.45 -10.38
CA GLY A 22 -19.03 -1.06 -10.00
C GLY A 22 -19.04 -0.42 -8.62
N GLY A 23 -17.97 -0.59 -7.88
CA GLY A 23 -17.87 -0.08 -6.52
C GLY A 23 -16.44 0.28 -6.17
N THR A 24 -16.28 0.89 -5.00
CA THR A 24 -14.97 1.13 -4.41
C THR A 24 -14.89 0.38 -3.09
N TYR A 25 -13.88 -0.49 -2.98
CA TYR A 25 -13.59 -1.19 -1.74
C TYR A 25 -12.39 -0.53 -1.04
N ARG A 26 -12.48 -0.43 0.28
CA ARG A 26 -11.39 0.07 1.13
C ARG A 26 -10.53 -1.11 1.56
N LEU A 27 -9.22 -0.99 1.37
CA LEU A 27 -8.22 -1.98 1.78
C LEU A 27 -7.43 -1.40 2.95
N TYR A 28 -7.46 -2.09 4.08
CA TYR A 28 -6.72 -1.70 5.28
C TYR A 28 -5.25 -2.08 5.10
N LEU A 29 -4.42 -1.07 4.87
CA LEU A 29 -2.99 -1.27 4.69
C LEU A 29 -2.30 -1.37 6.03
N ARG A 30 -1.47 -2.41 6.16
CA ARG A 30 -0.80 -2.75 7.39
C ARG A 30 0.56 -3.35 7.09
N TYR A 31 1.56 -2.86 7.81
CA TYR A 31 2.86 -3.49 7.86
C TYR A 31 2.87 -4.46 9.05
N ASP A 32 3.07 -5.73 8.79
CA ASP A 32 3.13 -6.78 9.80
C ASP A 32 4.47 -7.52 9.64
N PRO A 33 5.50 -7.14 10.43
CA PRO A 33 6.85 -7.60 10.21
C PRO A 33 6.97 -9.11 10.38
N ALA A 34 7.60 -9.76 9.41
CA ALA A 34 7.95 -11.17 9.48
C ALA A 34 9.31 -11.39 10.16
N LYS A 35 10.06 -10.30 10.45
CA LYS A 35 11.41 -10.34 11.04
C LYS A 35 11.50 -9.45 12.27
N ASP A 36 12.37 -9.84 13.19
CA ASP A 36 12.80 -8.96 14.26
C ASP A 36 13.98 -8.09 13.81
N PHE A 37 14.04 -6.87 14.39
CA PHE A 37 15.09 -5.89 14.09
C PHE A 37 15.76 -5.44 15.39
N PRO A 38 16.52 -6.31 16.09
CA PRO A 38 17.06 -6.00 17.41
C PRO A 38 18.02 -4.81 17.41
N ALA A 39 18.74 -4.59 16.31
CA ALA A 39 19.66 -3.47 16.16
C ALA A 39 19.03 -2.19 15.59
N LEU A 40 17.72 -2.16 15.33
CA LEU A 40 17.09 -1.03 14.68
C LEU A 40 17.20 0.26 15.51
N GLN A 41 16.91 0.17 16.82
CA GLN A 41 17.02 1.30 17.74
C GLN A 41 18.45 1.86 17.84
N GLU A 42 19.46 1.00 17.83
CA GLU A 42 20.86 1.42 17.80
C GLU A 42 21.22 2.20 16.54
N LYS A 43 20.64 1.78 15.41
CA LYS A 43 20.89 2.40 14.10
C LYS A 43 20.19 3.74 13.93
N ILE A 44 18.90 3.82 14.22
CA ILE A 44 18.07 4.99 13.93
C ILE A 44 17.76 5.86 15.16
N GLY A 45 18.12 5.41 16.37
CA GLY A 45 17.86 6.10 17.63
C GLY A 45 16.45 5.82 18.18
N MET A 46 16.11 6.51 19.26
CA MET A 46 14.83 6.36 19.99
C MET A 46 13.75 7.33 19.44
N ASN A 47 14.14 8.42 18.82
CA ASN A 47 13.24 9.43 18.29
C ASN A 47 13.42 9.54 16.78
N LEU A 48 12.40 9.15 16.03
CA LEU A 48 12.37 9.21 14.58
C LEU A 48 11.42 10.30 14.13
N ALA A 49 11.95 11.36 13.51
CA ALA A 49 11.14 12.36 12.86
C ALA A 49 10.51 11.78 11.58
N VAL A 50 9.23 12.03 11.38
CA VAL A 50 8.47 11.53 10.23
C VAL A 50 7.69 12.68 9.60
N PRO A 51 8.19 13.27 8.50
CA PRO A 51 7.44 14.22 7.71
C PRO A 51 6.26 13.54 6.99
N PRO A 52 5.33 14.30 6.41
CA PRO A 52 4.36 13.78 5.48
C PRO A 52 5.07 13.02 4.34
N PHE A 53 4.67 11.79 4.09
CA PHE A 53 5.18 11.03 2.95
C PHE A 53 4.67 11.64 1.64
N LYS A 54 5.39 11.45 0.55
CA LYS A 54 5.02 11.99 -0.75
C LYS A 54 4.39 10.92 -1.61
N ASP A 55 3.19 11.15 -2.10
CA ASP A 55 2.55 10.30 -3.10
C ASP A 55 2.73 10.94 -4.48
N GLU A 56 3.67 10.41 -5.27
CA GLU A 56 4.02 10.89 -6.62
C GLU A 56 3.39 10.02 -7.72
N ARG A 57 2.42 9.17 -7.36
CA ARG A 57 1.70 8.36 -8.34
C ARG A 57 0.79 9.23 -9.21
N PHE A 58 0.52 8.78 -10.43
CA PHE A 58 -0.42 9.44 -11.32
C PHE A 58 -1.87 9.38 -10.78
N ASP A 59 -2.33 8.22 -10.34
CA ASP A 59 -3.62 8.06 -9.64
C ASP A 59 -3.37 7.95 -8.13
N THR A 60 -3.57 9.05 -7.41
CA THR A 60 -3.45 9.11 -5.95
C THR A 60 -4.73 8.72 -5.24
N ARG A 61 -5.86 8.62 -5.96
CA ARG A 61 -7.16 8.28 -5.39
C ARG A 61 -7.31 6.78 -5.17
N ASN A 62 -6.85 5.98 -6.12
CA ASN A 62 -7.01 4.54 -6.09
C ASN A 62 -5.66 3.85 -5.93
N ILE A 63 -5.69 2.60 -5.46
CA ILE A 63 -4.51 1.73 -5.35
C ILE A 63 -4.68 0.46 -6.20
N GLY A 64 -5.67 0.45 -7.08
CA GLY A 64 -5.88 -0.65 -7.99
C GLY A 64 -7.34 -0.83 -8.39
N TYR A 65 -7.56 -1.90 -9.16
CA TYR A 65 -8.88 -2.29 -9.61
C TYR A 65 -8.98 -3.79 -9.91
N LEU A 66 -10.22 -4.27 -9.99
CA LEU A 66 -10.60 -5.52 -10.64
C LEU A 66 -11.47 -5.21 -11.84
N ALA A 67 -11.03 -5.66 -13.03
CA ALA A 67 -11.82 -5.69 -14.25
C ALA A 67 -12.56 -7.04 -14.33
N PRO A 68 -13.88 -7.10 -14.11
CA PRO A 68 -14.65 -8.33 -14.25
C PRO A 68 -14.85 -8.67 -15.74
N LEU A 69 -15.19 -9.93 -16.04
CA LEU A 69 -15.53 -10.35 -17.42
C LEU A 69 -16.72 -9.58 -18.00
N ALA A 70 -17.64 -9.17 -17.15
CA ALA A 70 -18.80 -8.37 -17.51
C ALA A 70 -19.14 -7.40 -16.37
N GLY A 71 -19.60 -6.20 -16.70
CA GLY A 71 -19.97 -5.17 -15.74
C GLY A 71 -18.92 -4.10 -15.57
N SER A 72 -19.00 -3.36 -14.46
CA SER A 72 -18.15 -2.20 -14.20
C SER A 72 -16.94 -2.57 -13.37
N TYR A 73 -15.86 -1.78 -13.53
CA TYR A 73 -14.66 -1.92 -12.70
C TYR A 73 -14.96 -1.78 -11.21
N ILE A 74 -14.24 -2.55 -10.42
CA ILE A 74 -14.23 -2.47 -8.96
C ILE A 74 -12.89 -1.83 -8.56
N TYR A 75 -12.93 -0.63 -7.98
CA TYR A 75 -11.72 0.08 -7.57
C TYR A 75 -11.34 -0.24 -6.13
N TYR A 76 -10.05 -0.20 -5.86
CA TYR A 76 -9.48 -0.33 -4.52
C TYR A 76 -8.91 1.01 -4.04
N ARG A 77 -9.15 1.33 -2.78
CA ARG A 77 -8.64 2.53 -2.11
C ARG A 77 -8.02 2.16 -0.77
N SER A 78 -6.96 2.88 -0.39
CA SER A 78 -6.36 2.69 0.93
C SER A 78 -7.28 3.11 2.07
N GLU A 79 -7.18 2.41 3.21
CA GLU A 79 -7.75 2.83 4.48
C GLU A 79 -6.64 2.76 5.54
N PRO A 80 -6.33 3.84 6.30
CA PRO A 80 -6.89 5.20 6.10
C PRO A 80 -6.51 5.78 4.72
N PHE A 81 -7.31 6.74 4.28
CA PHE A 81 -7.01 7.54 3.10
C PHE A 81 -6.43 8.89 3.56
N PRO A 82 -5.48 9.50 2.85
CA PRO A 82 -4.79 9.03 1.64
C PRO A 82 -3.71 7.95 1.90
N LEU A 83 -3.14 7.38 0.83
CA LEU A 83 -2.21 6.23 0.90
C LEU A 83 -0.96 6.53 1.74
N GLU A 84 -0.37 7.70 1.57
CA GLU A 84 0.82 8.12 2.31
C GLU A 84 0.58 8.15 3.82
N ARG A 85 -0.63 8.48 4.24
CA ARG A 85 -1.05 8.40 5.64
C ARG A 85 -1.14 6.95 6.10
N ALA A 86 -1.75 6.08 5.30
CA ALA A 86 -1.89 4.67 5.65
C ALA A 86 -0.52 4.00 5.88
N ILE A 87 0.45 4.27 4.99
CA ILE A 87 1.80 3.71 5.10
C ILE A 87 2.53 4.30 6.31
N ARG A 88 2.44 5.61 6.55
CA ARG A 88 3.06 6.27 7.69
C ARG A 88 2.52 5.77 9.03
N ASP A 89 1.20 5.69 9.16
CA ASP A 89 0.54 5.23 10.39
C ASP A 89 0.92 3.76 10.67
N SER A 90 0.93 2.91 9.63
CA SER A 90 1.36 1.52 9.72
C SER A 90 2.83 1.36 10.19
N LEU A 91 3.72 2.25 9.76
CA LEU A 91 5.11 2.29 10.26
C LEU A 91 5.19 2.74 11.71
N SER A 92 4.41 3.74 12.10
CA SER A 92 4.38 4.24 13.48
C SER A 92 3.88 3.16 14.46
N ASP A 93 2.87 2.41 14.07
CA ASP A 93 2.32 1.29 14.83
C ASP A 93 3.37 0.17 15.04
N LEU A 94 4.24 -0.04 14.06
CA LEU A 94 5.34 -0.98 14.17
C LEU A 94 6.45 -0.51 15.12
N LEU A 95 6.87 0.75 14.99
CA LEU A 95 8.06 1.28 15.66
C LEU A 95 7.83 1.52 17.15
N SER A 96 6.60 1.91 17.52
CA SER A 96 6.23 2.23 18.89
C SER A 96 6.48 1.09 19.90
N PRO A 97 6.07 -0.16 19.66
CA PRO A 97 6.36 -1.29 20.56
C PRO A 97 7.86 -1.61 20.68
N ARG A 98 8.67 -1.14 19.72
CA ARG A 98 10.14 -1.31 19.68
C ARG A 98 10.89 -0.17 20.38
N GLY A 99 10.17 0.68 21.11
CA GLY A 99 10.75 1.81 21.84
C GLY A 99 11.23 2.95 20.95
N ILE A 100 10.82 2.99 19.68
CA ILE A 100 11.13 4.08 18.75
C ILE A 100 9.91 4.99 18.65
N LYS A 101 10.03 6.20 19.19
CA LYS A 101 8.97 7.20 19.16
C LYS A 101 9.00 7.95 17.83
N THR A 102 7.89 7.91 17.11
CA THR A 102 7.71 8.72 15.91
C THR A 102 7.29 10.15 16.28
N VAL A 103 7.97 11.15 15.73
CA VAL A 103 7.73 12.58 15.95
C VAL A 103 7.31 13.20 14.62
N PRO A 104 6.07 13.69 14.49
CA PRO A 104 5.67 14.37 13.27
C PRO A 104 6.43 15.70 13.10
N VAL A 105 6.89 15.96 11.88
CA VAL A 105 7.53 17.22 11.50
C VAL A 105 6.88 17.75 10.20
N PRO A 106 6.88 19.08 9.96
CA PRO A 106 6.13 19.66 8.84
C PRO A 106 6.71 19.29 7.47
N GLY A 107 8.01 18.99 7.41
CA GLY A 107 8.68 18.63 6.17
C GLY A 107 10.18 18.41 6.35
N TRP A 108 10.82 17.92 5.29
CA TRP A 108 12.26 17.73 5.21
C TRP A 108 12.73 17.89 3.77
N ASN A 109 13.89 18.52 3.59
CA ASN A 109 14.47 18.79 2.27
C ASN A 109 15.41 17.69 1.76
N GLY A 110 15.62 16.63 2.54
CA GLY A 110 16.51 15.51 2.18
C GLY A 110 18.00 15.83 2.26
N GLN A 111 18.40 16.99 2.79
CA GLN A 111 19.80 17.41 2.82
C GLN A 111 20.47 17.07 4.16
N PRO A 112 21.76 16.63 4.16
CA PRO A 112 22.50 16.34 5.38
C PRO A 112 22.61 17.54 6.34
N ASP A 113 22.76 18.74 5.82
CA ASP A 113 22.89 19.94 6.66
C ASP A 113 21.67 20.24 7.51
N SER A 114 20.48 19.85 7.05
CA SER A 114 19.24 20.01 7.82
C SER A 114 19.15 19.09 9.04
N LEU A 115 19.98 18.06 9.12
CA LEU A 115 20.04 17.15 10.27
C LEU A 115 20.60 17.83 11.53
N LYS A 116 21.43 18.87 11.39
CA LYS A 116 22.03 19.60 12.52
C LYS A 116 20.97 20.20 13.44
N GLY A 117 19.89 20.74 12.87
CA GLY A 117 18.78 21.36 13.61
C GLY A 117 17.66 20.38 14.02
N LEU A 118 17.77 19.12 13.68
CA LEU A 118 16.73 18.12 13.97
C LEU A 118 16.62 17.87 15.48
N GLN A 119 15.40 17.88 16.03
CA GLN A 119 15.12 17.55 17.43
C GLN A 119 14.90 16.03 17.68
N ALA A 120 15.21 15.21 16.68
CA ALA A 120 15.13 13.76 16.75
C ALA A 120 16.50 13.14 16.40
N ASP A 121 16.65 11.83 16.64
CA ASP A 121 17.90 11.11 16.35
C ASP A 121 18.06 10.85 14.87
N SER A 122 16.95 10.64 14.18
CA SER A 122 16.90 10.41 12.75
C SER A 122 15.60 10.93 12.14
N ILE A 123 15.54 10.96 10.80
CA ILE A 123 14.36 11.37 10.03
C ILE A 123 14.15 10.39 8.88
N LEU A 124 12.92 9.93 8.71
CA LEU A 124 12.54 9.00 7.65
C LEU A 124 11.50 9.64 6.75
N MET A 125 11.79 9.73 5.46
CA MET A 125 10.86 10.16 4.42
C MET A 125 10.66 9.04 3.41
N VAL A 126 9.43 8.86 2.95
CA VAL A 126 9.06 7.90 1.91
C VAL A 126 8.39 8.64 0.76
N GLU A 127 8.87 8.38 -0.46
CA GLU A 127 8.23 8.80 -1.69
C GLU A 127 7.63 7.57 -2.36
N ILE A 128 6.33 7.60 -2.65
CA ILE A 128 5.58 6.51 -3.27
C ILE A 128 5.57 6.76 -4.78
N LYS A 129 6.38 6.03 -5.53
CA LYS A 129 6.44 6.13 -6.99
C LYS A 129 5.40 5.24 -7.67
N LYS A 130 5.11 4.07 -7.08
CA LYS A 130 4.11 3.13 -7.55
C LYS A 130 3.52 2.36 -6.38
N PHE A 131 2.22 2.18 -6.40
CA PHE A 131 1.49 1.34 -5.45
C PHE A 131 0.18 0.94 -6.10
N TRP A 132 0.14 -0.26 -6.71
CA TRP A 132 -0.95 -0.63 -7.58
C TRP A 132 -1.18 -2.13 -7.60
N ILE A 133 -2.46 -2.54 -7.62
CA ILE A 133 -2.87 -3.91 -7.89
C ILE A 133 -3.97 -3.91 -8.94
N GLU A 134 -3.81 -4.72 -9.98
CA GLU A 134 -4.82 -4.93 -11.00
C GLU A 134 -5.17 -6.41 -11.13
N GLY A 135 -6.44 -6.68 -11.29
CA GLY A 135 -6.96 -7.99 -11.59
C GLY A 135 -7.79 -7.95 -12.87
N ASN A 136 -7.48 -8.82 -13.80
CA ASN A 136 -8.24 -8.95 -15.04
C ASN A 136 -8.89 -10.34 -15.04
N ALA A 137 -10.22 -10.39 -14.86
CA ALA A 137 -10.96 -11.63 -14.88
C ALA A 137 -10.94 -12.26 -16.27
N THR A 138 -10.71 -13.56 -16.32
CA THR A 138 -10.73 -14.41 -17.51
C THR A 138 -11.72 -15.54 -17.32
N LEU A 139 -11.98 -16.32 -18.35
CA LEU A 139 -12.87 -17.51 -18.25
C LEU A 139 -12.35 -18.56 -17.26
N LEU A 140 -11.02 -18.61 -17.02
CA LEU A 140 -10.37 -19.63 -16.20
C LEU A 140 -9.85 -19.09 -14.86
N GLY A 141 -10.12 -17.80 -14.53
CA GLY A 141 -9.65 -17.20 -13.31
C GLY A 141 -9.40 -15.70 -13.46
N THR A 142 -8.46 -15.18 -12.70
CA THR A 142 -8.07 -13.76 -12.71
C THR A 142 -6.56 -13.66 -12.86
N ASP A 143 -6.11 -12.94 -13.86
CA ASP A 143 -4.70 -12.53 -13.99
C ASP A 143 -4.49 -11.31 -13.09
N ILE A 144 -3.55 -11.43 -12.14
CA ILE A 144 -3.29 -10.40 -11.13
C ILE A 144 -1.88 -9.88 -11.31
N LYS A 145 -1.75 -8.56 -11.39
CA LYS A 145 -0.47 -7.86 -11.36
C LYS A 145 -0.45 -6.87 -10.21
N ALA A 146 0.55 -6.97 -9.34
CA ALA A 146 0.75 -6.03 -8.26
C ALA A 146 2.16 -5.44 -8.33
N SER A 147 2.29 -4.13 -8.08
CA SER A 147 3.56 -3.41 -8.13
C SER A 147 3.62 -2.32 -7.08
N VAL A 148 4.74 -2.28 -6.35
CA VAL A 148 5.06 -1.26 -5.35
C VAL A 148 6.47 -0.76 -5.62
N SER A 149 6.65 0.55 -5.70
CA SER A 149 7.93 1.23 -5.84
C SER A 149 8.00 2.37 -4.85
N LEU A 150 8.97 2.31 -3.93
CA LEU A 150 9.19 3.30 -2.89
C LEU A 150 10.63 3.80 -2.96
N VAL A 151 10.81 5.11 -2.76
CA VAL A 151 12.11 5.70 -2.44
C VAL A 151 12.10 6.08 -0.97
N ILE A 152 12.99 5.47 -0.19
CA ILE A 152 13.09 5.67 1.25
C ILE A 152 14.38 6.44 1.52
N GLN A 153 14.25 7.57 2.21
CA GLN A 153 15.36 8.40 2.63
C GLN A 153 15.44 8.42 4.16
N LEU A 154 16.58 8.02 4.69
CA LEU A 154 16.87 8.03 6.13
C LEU A 154 18.01 8.98 6.42
N GLY A 155 17.73 10.06 7.13
CA GLY A 155 18.76 10.94 7.68
C GLY A 155 19.10 10.49 9.10
N VAL A 156 20.37 10.23 9.38
CA VAL A 156 20.88 9.84 10.71
C VAL A 156 21.73 10.96 11.27
N LYS A 157 21.23 11.62 12.34
CA LYS A 157 21.87 12.81 12.91
C LYS A 157 23.27 12.56 13.43
N LYS A 158 23.48 11.45 14.16
CA LYS A 158 24.80 11.07 14.71
C LYS A 158 25.87 10.89 13.63
N GLU A 159 25.47 10.51 12.41
CA GLU A 159 26.37 10.29 11.29
C GLU A 159 26.49 11.50 10.36
N GLY A 160 25.54 12.44 10.46
CA GLY A 160 25.47 13.60 9.56
C GLY A 160 25.21 13.19 8.10
N LYS A 161 24.61 12.03 7.88
CA LYS A 161 24.42 11.42 6.55
C LYS A 161 22.95 11.15 6.22
N VAL A 162 22.67 11.16 4.93
CA VAL A 162 21.38 10.75 4.37
C VAL A 162 21.61 9.53 3.51
N PHE A 163 20.86 8.47 3.77
CA PHE A 163 20.87 7.22 3.03
C PHE A 163 19.58 7.15 2.20
N THR A 164 19.72 6.96 0.91
CA THR A 164 18.58 6.83 -0.03
C THR A 164 18.58 5.44 -0.65
N ARG A 165 17.44 4.80 -0.61
CA ARG A 165 17.24 3.48 -1.22
C ARG A 165 15.94 3.43 -2.00
N SER A 166 16.00 3.03 -3.27
CA SER A 166 14.84 2.68 -4.07
C SER A 166 14.59 1.18 -3.98
N ILE A 167 13.33 0.80 -3.75
CA ILE A 167 12.92 -0.59 -3.66
C ILE A 167 11.71 -0.76 -4.57
N ASP A 168 11.87 -1.65 -5.55
CA ASP A 168 10.84 -1.99 -6.53
C ASP A 168 10.45 -3.46 -6.35
N LEU A 169 9.17 -3.72 -6.25
CA LEU A 169 8.62 -5.06 -6.11
C LEU A 169 7.45 -5.25 -7.08
N GLU A 170 7.54 -6.27 -7.92
CA GLU A 170 6.46 -6.68 -8.81
C GLU A 170 6.08 -8.14 -8.57
N ARG A 171 4.79 -8.43 -8.65
CA ARG A 171 4.24 -9.77 -8.58
C ARG A 171 3.21 -9.97 -9.70
N ASN A 172 3.38 -11.05 -10.45
CA ASN A 172 2.40 -11.52 -11.42
C ASN A 172 1.93 -12.90 -10.96
N MET A 173 0.63 -13.08 -10.85
CA MET A 173 0.03 -14.31 -10.37
C MET A 173 -1.31 -14.57 -11.04
N LYS A 174 -1.75 -15.83 -10.98
CA LYS A 174 -3.10 -16.23 -11.38
C LYS A 174 -3.83 -16.79 -10.18
N ASP A 175 -5.11 -16.45 -10.06
CA ASP A 175 -5.97 -17.00 -9.03
C ASP A 175 -7.38 -17.22 -9.58
N ILE A 176 -8.20 -17.97 -8.86
CA ILE A 176 -9.60 -18.20 -9.25
C ILE A 176 -10.34 -16.87 -9.26
N ARG A 177 -10.10 -16.00 -8.25
CA ARG A 177 -10.76 -14.70 -8.12
C ARG A 177 -9.96 -13.75 -7.26
N LEU A 178 -9.78 -12.51 -7.72
CA LEU A 178 -9.25 -11.43 -6.88
C LEU A 178 -10.37 -10.81 -6.05
N SER A 179 -10.51 -11.24 -4.81
CA SER A 179 -11.41 -10.61 -3.83
C SER A 179 -10.73 -9.44 -3.11
N PRO A 180 -11.50 -8.47 -2.54
CA PRO A 180 -10.89 -7.38 -1.76
C PRO A 180 -9.99 -7.86 -0.60
N PRO A 181 -10.34 -8.87 0.21
CA PRO A 181 -9.44 -9.40 1.23
C PRO A 181 -8.13 -9.96 0.66
N GLN A 182 -8.18 -10.58 -0.51
CA GLN A 182 -7.00 -11.13 -1.17
C GLN A 182 -6.11 -10.01 -1.73
N ALA A 183 -6.70 -8.99 -2.36
CA ALA A 183 -5.97 -7.81 -2.80
C ALA A 183 -5.26 -7.13 -1.62
N GLN A 184 -5.95 -6.95 -0.50
CA GLN A 184 -5.39 -6.43 0.75
C GLN A 184 -4.21 -7.28 1.25
N LYS A 185 -4.37 -8.61 1.29
CA LYS A 185 -3.31 -9.53 1.71
C LYS A 185 -2.07 -9.41 0.85
N ILE A 186 -2.24 -9.35 -0.48
CA ILE A 186 -1.12 -9.21 -1.43
C ILE A 186 -0.37 -7.90 -1.18
N LEU A 187 -1.08 -6.78 -1.10
CA LEU A 187 -0.45 -5.48 -0.88
C LEU A 187 0.23 -5.38 0.49
N ASN A 188 -0.38 -5.90 1.55
CA ASN A 188 0.24 -5.93 2.88
C ASN A 188 1.50 -6.80 2.91
N GLN A 189 1.51 -7.94 2.23
CA GLN A 189 2.71 -8.76 2.08
C GLN A 189 3.82 -8.02 1.34
N MET A 190 3.50 -7.25 0.29
CA MET A 190 4.50 -6.46 -0.43
C MET A 190 5.05 -5.32 0.43
N ILE A 191 4.21 -4.63 1.20
CA ILE A 191 4.65 -3.63 2.20
C ILE A 191 5.60 -4.27 3.21
N THR A 192 5.21 -5.43 3.75
CA THR A 192 6.03 -6.17 4.72
C THR A 192 7.40 -6.53 4.13
N GLU A 193 7.44 -7.08 2.93
CA GLU A 193 8.69 -7.49 2.28
C GLU A 193 9.62 -6.29 2.04
N ILE A 194 9.08 -5.16 1.59
CA ILE A 194 9.84 -3.93 1.36
C ILE A 194 10.44 -3.40 2.67
N PHE A 195 9.62 -3.23 3.70
CA PHE A 195 10.10 -2.66 4.95
C PHE A 195 10.95 -3.63 5.76
N ASP A 196 10.68 -4.93 5.72
CA ASP A 196 11.56 -5.94 6.32
C ASP A 196 12.93 -5.93 5.65
N SER A 197 12.98 -5.84 4.31
CA SER A 197 14.23 -5.69 3.58
C SER A 197 14.96 -4.40 3.94
N TYR A 198 14.23 -3.30 4.08
CA TYR A 198 14.80 -2.01 4.44
C TYR A 198 15.35 -1.99 5.87
N PHE A 199 14.54 -2.37 6.87
CA PHE A 199 14.94 -2.30 8.27
C PHE A 199 15.97 -3.36 8.68
N SER A 200 16.08 -4.46 7.95
CA SER A 200 17.18 -5.41 8.14
C SER A 200 18.55 -4.77 7.86
N ASN A 201 18.60 -3.85 6.91
CA ASN A 201 19.82 -3.09 6.57
C ASN A 201 19.43 -1.70 6.06
N PRO A 202 19.14 -0.72 6.95
CA PRO A 202 18.63 0.59 6.57
C PRO A 202 19.69 1.49 5.88
N TYR A 203 20.97 1.13 5.96
CA TYR A 203 22.12 1.77 5.28
C TYR A 203 23.31 0.84 5.14
#